data_4bce47d5f4193a5a4c493cda8195033d
#
_entry.id   4bce47d5f4193a5a4c493cda8195033d
#
_cell.length_a   1.000
_cell.length_b   1.000
_cell.length_c   1.000
_cell.angle_alpha   90.00
_cell.angle_beta   90.00
_cell.angle_gamma   90.00
#
_symmetry.space_group_name_H-M   'P 1'
#
loop_
_entity.id
_entity.type
_entity.pdbx_description
1 polymer ?
#
loop_
_entity_poly.entity_id
_entity_poly.type
_entity_poly.pdbx_seq_one_letter_code
_entity_poly.pdbx_strand_id
1 'polypeptide(L)'
;XIRVQVGSGLVKEGNKAKFLEYINNLNRSYKVFKYVAAEDGSLFLDACLPSTNESFDADIVRVVLDVIVDHLTQEYKNIMKEAWE
;
A
#
# COMPACT_ATOMS: atom_id res chain seq x y z
N UNK A 1 3.52 7.94 8.80
CA UNK A 1 3.40 7.55 8.41
C UNK A 1 3.40 6.49 8.74
N ILE A 2 2.64 5.88 8.47
CA ILE A 2 2.57 4.43 8.66
C ILE A 2 2.98 3.78 7.35
N ARG A 3 3.92 2.89 7.42
CA ARG A 3 4.37 2.19 6.21
C ARG A 3 4.34 0.68 6.46
N VAL A 4 3.68 -0.04 5.58
CA VAL A 4 3.64 -1.51 5.62
C VAL A 4 4.31 -2.02 4.35
N GLN A 5 5.28 -2.91 4.49
CA GLN A 5 5.87 -3.54 3.31
C GLN A 5 5.00 -4.72 2.89
N VAL A 6 4.42 -4.60 1.70
CA VAL A 6 3.55 -5.65 1.18
C VAL A 6 4.37 -6.82 0.68
N GLY A 7 5.50 -6.54 0.06
CA GLY A 7 6.39 -7.58 -0.41
C GLY A 7 7.60 -7.00 -1.08
N SER A 8 8.59 -7.84 -1.32
CA SER A 8 9.79 -7.43 -2.04
C SER A 8 9.87 -8.16 -3.35
N GLY A 9 10.52 -7.52 -4.33
CA GLY A 9 10.69 -8.14 -5.64
C GLY A 9 9.39 -8.31 -6.41
N LEU A 10 8.36 -7.53 -6.11
CA LEU A 10 7.09 -7.64 -6.82
C LEU A 10 7.09 -6.90 -8.14
N VAL A 11 7.84 -5.80 -8.21
CA VAL A 11 7.91 -4.99 -9.42
C VAL A 11 9.20 -5.37 -10.14
N LYS A 12 9.07 -5.89 -11.35
CA LYS A 12 10.20 -6.43 -12.10
C LYS A 12 10.17 -5.87 -13.52
N GLU A 13 11.29 -6.01 -14.22
CA GLU A 13 11.36 -5.53 -15.61
C GLU A 13 10.22 -6.11 -16.44
N GLY A 14 9.93 -7.38 -16.27
CA GLY A 14 8.95 -8.05 -17.11
C GLY A 14 7.51 -7.70 -16.82
N ASN A 15 7.21 -7.14 -15.63
CA ASN A 15 5.84 -6.83 -15.29
C ASN A 15 5.60 -5.36 -14.96
N LYS A 16 6.64 -4.52 -15.11
CA LYS A 16 6.60 -3.20 -14.51
C LYS A 16 5.43 -2.36 -15.01
N ALA A 17 5.27 -2.29 -16.33
CA ALA A 17 4.23 -1.41 -16.88
C ALA A 17 2.85 -1.85 -16.45
N LYS A 18 2.56 -3.14 -16.55
CA LYS A 18 1.24 -3.65 -16.21
C LYS A 18 1.00 -3.58 -14.71
N PHE A 19 2.01 -3.93 -13.92
CA PHE A 19 1.85 -3.91 -12.46
C PHE A 19 1.65 -2.50 -11.95
N LEU A 20 2.40 -1.53 -12.47
CA LEU A 20 2.23 -0.14 -12.05
C LEU A 20 0.87 0.40 -12.44
N GLU A 21 0.33 -0.02 -13.57
CA GLU A 21 -1.03 0.38 -13.93
C GLU A 21 -2.04 -0.17 -12.95
N TYR A 22 -1.89 -1.43 -12.55
CA TYR A 22 -2.75 -2.04 -11.55
C TYR A 22 -2.68 -1.27 -10.23
N ILE A 23 -1.47 -0.94 -9.80
CA ILE A 23 -1.28 -0.20 -8.55
C ILE A 23 -1.88 1.20 -8.66
N ASN A 24 -1.70 1.84 -9.80
CA ASN A 24 -2.28 3.17 -9.99
C ASN A 24 -3.80 3.13 -9.87
N ASN A 25 -4.41 2.08 -10.41
CA ASN A 25 -5.87 1.94 -10.29
C ASN A 25 -6.30 1.75 -8.84
N LEU A 26 -5.54 0.98 -8.06
CA LEU A 26 -5.82 0.87 -6.64
C LEU A 26 -5.69 2.23 -5.95
N ASN A 27 -4.65 2.97 -6.28
CA ASN A 27 -4.44 4.29 -5.68
C ASN A 27 -5.57 5.25 -6.02
N ARG A 28 -6.16 5.11 -7.19
CA ARG A 28 -7.28 5.96 -7.55
C ARG A 28 -8.55 5.57 -6.80
N SER A 29 -8.66 4.32 -6.40
CA SER A 29 -9.87 3.81 -5.75
C SER A 29 -9.90 4.05 -4.25
N TYR A 30 -8.74 4.13 -3.61
CA TYR A 30 -8.66 4.20 -2.16
C TYR A 30 -7.94 5.47 -1.75
N LYS A 31 -8.50 6.16 -0.76
CA LYS A 31 -8.01 7.49 -0.38
C LYS A 31 -7.18 7.50 0.90
N VAL A 32 -7.41 6.52 1.78
CA VAL A 32 -6.78 6.55 3.10
C VAL A 32 -5.29 6.20 3.00
N PHE A 33 -4.92 5.41 2.01
CA PHE A 33 -3.56 4.94 1.87
C PHE A 33 -3.14 5.00 0.41
N LYS A 34 -1.84 4.89 0.18
CA LYS A 34 -1.28 4.86 -1.16
C LYS A 34 -0.24 3.75 -1.27
N TYR A 35 -0.29 3.04 -2.36
CA TYR A 35 0.77 2.10 -2.69
C TYR A 35 1.94 2.84 -3.30
N VAL A 36 3.13 2.43 -2.91
CA VAL A 36 4.37 3.00 -3.41
C VAL A 36 5.28 1.87 -3.87
N ALA A 37 5.68 1.90 -5.13
CA ALA A 37 6.62 0.93 -5.68
C ALA A 37 8.01 1.54 -5.59
N ALA A 38 8.91 0.85 -4.90
CA ALA A 38 10.27 1.34 -4.74
C ALA A 38 11.15 0.85 -5.89
N GLU A 39 12.31 1.48 -6.02
CA GLU A 39 13.21 1.17 -7.13
C GLU A 39 13.75 -0.25 -7.05
N ASP A 40 13.84 -0.81 -5.84
CA ASP A 40 14.34 -2.17 -5.69
C ASP A 40 13.27 -3.23 -5.94
N GLY A 41 12.08 -2.83 -6.34
CA GLY A 41 11.00 -3.75 -6.62
C GLY A 41 10.08 -4.02 -5.45
N SER A 42 10.35 -3.42 -4.31
CA SER A 42 9.48 -3.58 -3.15
C SER A 42 8.19 -2.79 -3.32
N LEU A 43 7.12 -3.28 -2.73
CA LEU A 43 5.85 -2.58 -2.72
C LEU A 43 5.48 -2.25 -1.29
N PHE A 44 5.16 -0.99 -1.06
CA PHE A 44 4.74 -0.50 0.25
C PHE A 44 3.34 0.06 0.18
N LEU A 45 2.68 0.05 1.33
CA LEU A 45 1.40 0.71 1.51
C LEU A 45 1.58 1.76 2.59
N ASP A 46 1.38 3.01 2.22
CA ASP A 46 1.67 4.15 3.09
C ASP A 46 0.39 4.87 3.46
N ALA A 47 0.28 5.27 4.71
CA ALA A 47 -0.78 6.16 5.15
C ALA A 47 -0.16 7.31 5.90
N CYS A 48 -0.53 8.52 5.51
CA CYS A 48 -0.02 9.72 6.15
C CYS A 48 -1.05 10.24 7.13
N LEU A 49 -0.63 10.39 8.38
CA LEU A 49 -1.50 10.86 9.44
C LEU A 49 -0.98 12.19 9.94
N PRO A 50 -1.56 13.30 9.49
CA PRO A 50 -1.10 14.59 9.98
C PRO A 50 -1.33 14.69 11.49
N SER A 51 -0.36 15.21 12.18
CA SER A 51 -0.47 15.43 13.60
C SER A 51 0.42 16.60 13.98
N THR A 52 0.07 17.21 15.10
CA THR A 52 0.88 18.27 15.66
C THR A 52 1.63 17.73 16.86
N ASN A 53 2.54 18.57 17.36
CA ASN A 53 3.27 18.16 18.56
C ASN A 53 2.36 17.94 19.76
N GLU A 54 1.23 18.61 19.79
CA GLU A 54 0.35 18.55 20.95
C GLU A 54 -0.77 17.55 20.81
N SER A 55 -0.95 16.95 19.66
CA SER A 55 -2.07 16.05 19.51
C SER A 55 -1.65 14.82 18.73
N PHE A 56 -1.76 13.70 19.39
CA PHE A 56 -1.57 12.42 18.79
C PHE A 56 -2.78 11.57 19.16
N ASP A 57 -3.50 11.10 18.17
CA ASP A 57 -4.73 10.36 18.43
C ASP A 57 -4.49 8.90 18.10
N ALA A 58 -4.28 8.11 19.13
CA ALA A 58 -4.00 6.69 18.98
C ALA A 58 -5.20 5.95 18.37
N ASP A 59 -6.42 6.44 18.64
CA ASP A 59 -7.59 5.79 18.05
C ASP A 59 -7.62 5.94 16.54
N ILE A 60 -7.21 7.09 16.04
CA ILE A 60 -7.15 7.28 14.59
C ILE A 60 -6.10 6.37 13.97
N VAL A 61 -4.96 6.22 14.63
CA VAL A 61 -3.94 5.31 14.14
C VAL A 61 -4.49 3.89 14.07
N ARG A 62 -5.21 3.46 15.09
CA ARG A 62 -5.77 2.11 15.10
C ARG A 62 -6.80 1.94 13.99
N VAL A 63 -7.65 2.94 13.79
CA VAL A 63 -8.64 2.86 12.73
C VAL A 63 -7.98 2.75 11.36
N VAL A 64 -6.94 3.55 11.12
CA VAL A 64 -6.24 3.49 9.84
C VAL A 64 -5.56 2.15 9.66
N LEU A 65 -4.95 1.61 10.72
CA LEU A 65 -4.34 0.28 10.63
C LEU A 65 -5.38 -0.79 10.33
N ASP A 66 -6.56 -0.70 10.94
CA ASP A 66 -7.62 -1.65 10.65
C ASP A 66 -8.06 -1.57 9.19
N VAL A 67 -8.16 -0.36 8.65
CA VAL A 67 -8.51 -0.19 7.24
C VAL A 67 -7.44 -0.84 6.35
N ILE A 68 -6.17 -0.62 6.67
CA ILE A 68 -5.10 -1.20 5.88
C ILE A 68 -5.14 -2.72 5.95
N VAL A 69 -5.32 -3.28 7.15
CA VAL A 69 -5.34 -4.73 7.31
C VAL A 69 -6.52 -5.32 6.55
N ASP A 70 -7.70 -4.70 6.67
CA ASP A 70 -8.87 -5.20 5.93
C ASP A 70 -8.62 -5.16 4.43
N HIS A 71 -8.05 -4.06 3.95
CA HIS A 71 -7.78 -3.94 2.53
C HIS A 71 -6.79 -5.01 2.07
N LEU A 72 -5.70 -5.16 2.78
CA LEU A 72 -4.69 -6.13 2.37
C LEU A 72 -5.21 -7.56 2.46
N THR A 73 -6.04 -7.85 3.46
CA THR A 73 -6.64 -9.17 3.56
C THR A 73 -7.43 -9.50 2.30
N GLN A 74 -8.14 -8.52 1.76
CA GLN A 74 -8.96 -8.74 0.57
C GLN A 74 -8.15 -8.69 -0.71
N GLU A 75 -7.12 -7.83 -0.77
CA GLU A 75 -6.44 -7.55 -2.02
C GLU A 75 -5.15 -8.35 -2.21
N TYR A 76 -4.61 -8.94 -1.15
CA TYR A 76 -3.28 -9.55 -1.22
C TYR A 76 -3.17 -10.61 -2.31
N LYS A 77 -4.16 -11.45 -2.42
CA LYS A 77 -4.14 -12.49 -3.45
C LYS A 77 -4.06 -11.88 -4.85
N ASN A 78 -4.82 -10.81 -5.07
CA ASN A 78 -4.80 -10.15 -6.37
C ASN A 78 -3.45 -9.49 -6.64
N ILE A 79 -2.86 -8.88 -5.61
CA ILE A 79 -1.54 -8.27 -5.77
C ILE A 79 -0.52 -9.33 -6.18
N MET A 80 -0.53 -10.46 -5.48
CA MET A 80 0.43 -11.52 -5.80
C MET A 80 0.17 -12.09 -7.19
N LYS A 81 -1.09 -12.21 -7.56
CA LYS A 81 -1.41 -12.70 -8.90
C LYS A 81 -0.88 -11.76 -9.97
N GLU A 82 -1.07 -10.46 -9.77
CA GLU A 82 -0.54 -9.48 -10.73
C GLU A 82 0.98 -9.51 -10.79
N ALA A 83 1.62 -9.71 -9.64
CA ALA A 83 3.08 -9.69 -9.60
C ALA A 83 3.69 -10.94 -10.25
N TRP A 84 3.06 -12.10 -10.08
CA TRP A 84 3.69 -13.36 -10.44
C TRP A 84 3.04 -14.08 -11.60
N GLU A 85 1.90 -13.61 -12.07
CA GLU A 85 1.26 -14.20 -13.23
C GLU A 85 1.13 -13.18 -14.35
#